data_66273ac78d5e266d5b359229d965568d
#
_entry.id   66273ac78d5e266d5b359229d965568d
#
_cell.length_a   1.000
_cell.length_b   1.000
_cell.length_c   1.000
_cell.angle_alpha   90.00
_cell.angle_beta   90.00
_cell.angle_gamma   90.00
#
_symmetry.space_group_name_H-M   'P 1'
#
loop_
_entity.id
_entity.type
_entity.pdbx_description
1 polymer ?
#
loop_
_entity_poly.entity_id
_entity_poly.type
_entity_poly.pdbx_seq_one_letter_code
_entity_poly.pdbx_strand_id
1 'polypeptide(L)'
;MKKTKSKIFLWIIPALTVAICAPGNGGSLIVKNAEAAAEAVVQSEDDQQYQEQIEQYEEEIAKYEEEVAQYKEAFEWLEEQQKIVEALNRSEFDGLGKIEGPIYVSGHKSPDTDTVGRSIAYAELLRQLGYDAEAVVFGDINKETKVVLEKAGLEEPRKMEDVSGCNVVLVDHSELTQSAAGLDDTNIITILDHHAAGTVTTSKPLIYDARPLGATATIICIRYYNYGLTPSKETSMMMLGSILSDTHNLIPGATTEADRIAAETLSEMAGVSDTNALYREMFKALISYDGMTDEEIFLHDYKEYEAGGKKFGIGCVDVYDENEARDMAARMKDVVTKSPSSTGMDMAFAQVSVFHDDLSVTYLIPSDEKAEELLKTAFGDRAVFDGTSYVLKPGISRKKEMVPAFKVVLENNQKK
;
A
#
# COMPACT_ATOMS: atom_id res chain seq x y z
N MET A 1 6.28 -60.18 20.77
CA MET A 1 4.92 -59.64 20.61
C MET A 1 4.71 -58.25 21.25
N LYS A 2 5.49 -57.76 22.22
CA LYS A 2 5.29 -56.42 22.85
C LYS A 2 5.70 -55.20 22.05
N LYS A 3 6.51 -55.34 21.01
CA LYS A 3 7.01 -54.18 20.21
C LYS A 3 6.11 -53.73 19.05
N THR A 4 5.13 -54.50 18.65
CA THR A 4 4.26 -54.19 17.51
C THR A 4 3.03 -53.37 17.92
N LYS A 5 2.57 -53.50 19.16
CA LYS A 5 1.38 -52.83 19.70
C LYS A 5 1.65 -51.31 19.96
N SER A 6 2.89 -50.97 20.37
CA SER A 6 3.27 -49.58 20.65
C SER A 6 3.36 -48.66 19.38
N LYS A 7 3.50 -49.23 18.21
CA LYS A 7 3.60 -48.45 16.97
C LYS A 7 2.25 -48.00 16.38
N ILE A 8 1.17 -48.75 16.67
CA ILE A 8 -0.18 -48.40 16.20
C ILE A 8 -0.71 -47.21 17.01
N PHE A 9 -0.40 -47.16 18.31
CA PHE A 9 -0.84 -46.08 19.22
C PHE A 9 -0.20 -44.70 18.87
N LEU A 10 1.01 -44.68 18.34
CA LEU A 10 1.70 -43.43 18.01
C LEU A 10 1.16 -42.71 16.74
N TRP A 11 0.30 -43.35 15.95
CA TRP A 11 -0.25 -42.81 14.70
C TRP A 11 -1.68 -42.30 14.82
N ILE A 12 -2.40 -42.65 15.87
CA ILE A 12 -3.81 -42.24 16.07
C ILE A 12 -3.89 -40.80 16.60
N ILE A 13 -3.02 -40.40 17.53
CA ILE A 13 -3.03 -39.05 18.13
C ILE A 13 -2.71 -37.93 17.13
N PRO A 14 -1.71 -38.04 16.23
CA PRO A 14 -1.47 -37.01 15.21
C PRO A 14 -2.59 -36.91 14.17
N ALA A 15 -3.32 -37.99 13.87
CA ALA A 15 -4.41 -38.00 12.92
C ALA A 15 -5.66 -37.24 13.45
N LEU A 16 -5.95 -37.35 14.75
CA LEU A 16 -7.04 -36.57 15.38
C LEU A 16 -6.72 -35.06 15.40
N THR A 17 -5.48 -34.68 15.67
CA THR A 17 -5.08 -33.26 15.75
C THR A 17 -5.14 -32.55 14.38
N VAL A 18 -4.94 -33.30 13.28
CA VAL A 18 -5.03 -32.75 11.90
C VAL A 18 -6.49 -32.61 11.42
N ALA A 19 -7.43 -33.41 11.97
CA ALA A 19 -8.83 -33.37 11.59
C ALA A 19 -9.58 -32.11 12.02
N ILE A 20 -9.11 -31.42 13.05
CA ILE A 20 -9.72 -30.20 13.61
C ILE A 20 -9.45 -28.98 12.72
N CYS A 21 -8.42 -29.04 11.86
CA CYS A 21 -7.98 -27.90 11.04
C CYS A 21 -8.42 -27.96 9.56
N ALA A 22 -9.17 -28.97 9.11
CA ALA A 22 -9.56 -29.09 7.70
C ALA A 22 -11.05 -28.81 7.48
N PRO A 23 -11.43 -27.76 6.77
CA PRO A 23 -12.82 -27.56 6.36
C PRO A 23 -13.19 -28.57 5.27
N GLY A 24 -14.24 -29.37 5.48
CA GLY A 24 -14.79 -30.29 4.50
C GLY A 24 -15.00 -31.73 5.04
N ASN A 25 -15.51 -32.62 4.19
CA ASN A 25 -15.87 -34.02 4.49
C ASN A 25 -14.78 -34.91 5.10
N GLY A 26 -13.57 -34.39 5.30
CA GLY A 26 -12.43 -35.11 5.90
C GLY A 26 -12.67 -35.54 7.35
N GLY A 27 -13.39 -34.75 8.14
CA GLY A 27 -13.67 -35.06 9.56
C GLY A 27 -14.48 -36.35 9.73
N SER A 28 -15.47 -36.58 8.86
CA SER A 28 -16.31 -37.79 8.92
C SER A 28 -15.56 -39.10 8.58
N LEU A 29 -14.53 -39.02 7.73
CA LEU A 29 -13.74 -40.19 7.35
C LEU A 29 -12.76 -40.59 8.46
N ILE A 30 -12.25 -39.64 9.20
CA ILE A 30 -11.28 -39.88 10.29
C ILE A 30 -11.97 -40.43 11.53
N VAL A 31 -13.18 -39.95 11.85
CA VAL A 31 -14.01 -40.52 12.93
C VAL A 31 -14.33 -41.99 12.63
N LYS A 32 -14.78 -42.32 11.41
CA LYS A 32 -15.01 -43.70 10.99
C LYS A 32 -13.79 -44.61 11.03
N ASN A 33 -12.61 -44.06 10.72
CA ASN A 33 -11.37 -44.83 10.81
C ASN A 33 -10.91 -45.03 12.26
N ALA A 34 -11.21 -44.08 13.15
CA ALA A 34 -10.95 -44.23 14.60
C ALA A 34 -11.92 -45.27 15.24
N GLU A 35 -13.19 -45.29 14.85
CA GLU A 35 -14.18 -46.30 15.28
C GLU A 35 -13.75 -47.71 14.81
N ALA A 36 -13.34 -47.87 13.56
CA ALA A 36 -12.86 -49.16 13.04
C ALA A 36 -11.54 -49.62 13.72
N ALA A 37 -10.68 -48.71 14.12
CA ALA A 37 -9.49 -49.02 14.89
C ALA A 37 -9.80 -49.41 16.35
N ALA A 38 -10.79 -48.75 16.96
CA ALA A 38 -11.27 -49.11 18.32
C ALA A 38 -11.97 -50.49 18.31
N GLU A 39 -12.81 -50.83 17.33
CA GLU A 39 -13.40 -52.16 17.17
C GLU A 39 -12.36 -53.27 16.97
N ALA A 40 -11.25 -52.99 16.26
CA ALA A 40 -10.19 -53.97 16.07
C ALA A 40 -9.37 -54.24 17.36
N VAL A 41 -9.35 -53.33 18.32
CA VAL A 41 -8.66 -53.47 19.62
C VAL A 41 -9.54 -54.24 20.62
N VAL A 42 -10.85 -54.09 20.55
CA VAL A 42 -11.83 -54.80 21.45
C VAL A 42 -11.87 -56.31 21.24
N GLN A 43 -11.38 -56.85 20.10
CA GLN A 43 -11.33 -58.29 19.84
C GLN A 43 -10.21 -59.06 20.54
N SER A 44 -9.36 -58.41 21.35
CA SER A 44 -8.33 -59.07 22.18
C SER A 44 -8.78 -59.05 23.65
N GLU A 45 -9.51 -60.07 24.07
CA GLU A 45 -9.87 -60.31 25.47
C GLU A 45 -8.60 -60.33 26.35
N ASP A 46 -8.54 -59.49 27.41
CA ASP A 46 -7.75 -59.60 28.65
C ASP A 46 -6.91 -58.36 29.03
N ASP A 47 -7.46 -57.16 29.00
CA ASP A 47 -6.76 -56.07 29.72
C ASP A 47 -7.76 -54.97 30.16
N GLN A 48 -8.13 -54.94 31.39
CA GLN A 48 -8.96 -53.94 32.05
C GLN A 48 -8.42 -52.50 31.81
N GLN A 49 -7.13 -52.37 31.69
CA GLN A 49 -6.43 -51.12 31.39
C GLN A 49 -6.69 -50.59 29.97
N TYR A 50 -6.96 -51.48 29.00
CA TYR A 50 -7.33 -51.04 27.63
C TYR A 50 -8.77 -50.60 27.54
N GLN A 51 -9.66 -51.18 28.34
CA GLN A 51 -11.07 -50.75 28.40
C GLN A 51 -11.18 -49.36 29.02
N GLU A 52 -10.46 -49.08 30.11
CA GLU A 52 -10.43 -47.72 30.69
C GLU A 52 -9.86 -46.68 29.73
N GLN A 53 -8.88 -47.02 28.90
CA GLN A 53 -8.39 -46.13 27.86
C GLN A 53 -9.34 -45.91 26.71
N ILE A 54 -10.12 -46.91 26.31
CA ILE A 54 -11.17 -46.79 25.30
C ILE A 54 -12.25 -45.84 25.78
N GLU A 55 -12.75 -46.01 27.01
CA GLU A 55 -13.76 -45.13 27.61
C GLU A 55 -13.26 -43.68 27.67
N GLN A 56 -11.99 -43.46 28.04
CA GLN A 56 -11.40 -42.10 28.01
C GLN A 56 -11.38 -41.47 26.60
N TYR A 57 -11.03 -42.28 25.58
CA TYR A 57 -11.01 -41.78 24.20
C TYR A 57 -12.42 -41.54 23.65
N GLU A 58 -13.41 -42.38 24.05
CA GLU A 58 -14.82 -42.16 23.70
C GLU A 58 -15.37 -40.86 24.30
N GLU A 59 -15.01 -40.55 25.57
CA GLU A 59 -15.35 -39.28 26.21
C GLU A 59 -14.67 -38.08 25.49
N GLU A 60 -13.41 -38.22 25.13
CA GLU A 60 -12.70 -37.17 24.37
C GLU A 60 -13.30 -36.97 22.97
N ILE A 61 -13.63 -38.04 22.27
CA ILE A 61 -14.31 -38.00 20.96
C ILE A 61 -15.66 -37.28 21.07
N ALA A 62 -16.47 -37.67 22.06
CA ALA A 62 -17.78 -37.03 22.28
C ALA A 62 -17.64 -35.52 22.55
N LYS A 63 -16.62 -35.11 23.31
CA LYS A 63 -16.33 -33.70 23.55
C LYS A 63 -15.92 -32.95 22.27
N TYR A 64 -15.06 -33.56 21.43
CA TYR A 64 -14.68 -32.97 20.15
C TYR A 64 -15.85 -32.89 19.16
N GLU A 65 -16.73 -33.88 19.16
CA GLU A 65 -17.96 -33.87 18.35
C GLU A 65 -18.88 -32.70 18.75
N GLU A 66 -19.02 -32.45 20.06
CA GLU A 66 -19.78 -31.31 20.57
C GLU A 66 -19.13 -29.98 20.16
N GLU A 67 -17.79 -29.82 20.30
CA GLU A 67 -17.08 -28.65 19.88
C GLU A 67 -17.23 -28.40 18.36
N VAL A 68 -17.11 -29.44 17.53
CA VAL A 68 -17.30 -29.37 16.08
C VAL A 68 -18.73 -28.96 15.73
N ALA A 69 -19.73 -29.45 16.46
CA ALA A 69 -21.14 -29.05 16.27
C ALA A 69 -21.32 -27.54 16.56
N GLN A 70 -20.77 -27.06 17.67
CA GLN A 70 -20.81 -25.64 18.03
C GLN A 70 -20.12 -24.77 16.97
N TYR A 71 -18.95 -25.19 16.45
CA TYR A 71 -18.27 -24.47 15.36
C TYR A 71 -19.10 -24.43 14.07
N LYS A 72 -19.82 -25.52 13.74
CA LYS A 72 -20.71 -25.54 12.57
C LYS A 72 -21.85 -24.56 12.71
N GLU A 73 -22.52 -24.55 13.85
CA GLU A 73 -23.61 -23.59 14.11
C GLU A 73 -23.11 -22.15 14.07
N ALA A 74 -21.94 -21.88 14.64
CA ALA A 74 -21.32 -20.55 14.58
C ALA A 74 -20.97 -20.15 13.14
N PHE A 75 -20.48 -21.08 12.35
CA PHE A 75 -20.13 -20.82 10.95
C PHE A 75 -21.38 -20.56 10.10
N GLU A 76 -22.45 -21.36 10.25
CA GLU A 76 -23.72 -21.14 9.56
C GLU A 76 -24.35 -19.79 9.93
N TRP A 77 -24.27 -19.40 11.22
CA TRP A 77 -24.70 -18.08 11.66
C TRP A 77 -23.87 -16.94 11.00
N LEU A 78 -22.53 -17.08 10.92
CA LEU A 78 -21.65 -16.11 10.26
C LEU A 78 -21.96 -15.98 8.77
N GLU A 79 -22.20 -17.09 8.07
CA GLU A 79 -22.61 -17.06 6.66
C GLU A 79 -23.94 -16.33 6.46
N GLU A 80 -24.91 -16.52 7.38
CA GLU A 80 -26.18 -15.80 7.31
C GLU A 80 -26.01 -14.30 7.56
N GLN A 81 -25.18 -13.92 8.55
CA GLN A 81 -24.86 -12.51 8.79
C GLN A 81 -24.16 -11.88 7.58
N GLN A 82 -23.23 -12.59 6.96
CA GLN A 82 -22.54 -12.10 5.75
C GLN A 82 -23.54 -11.84 4.61
N LYS A 83 -24.49 -12.73 4.35
CA LYS A 83 -25.54 -12.53 3.34
C LYS A 83 -26.40 -11.29 3.62
N ILE A 84 -26.71 -11.02 4.89
CA ILE A 84 -27.42 -9.80 5.28
C ILE A 84 -26.58 -8.56 4.97
N VAL A 85 -25.31 -8.57 5.35
CA VAL A 85 -24.37 -7.46 5.06
C VAL A 85 -24.28 -7.22 3.56
N GLU A 86 -24.14 -8.27 2.75
CA GLU A 86 -24.11 -8.17 1.29
C GLU A 86 -25.38 -7.54 0.73
N ALA A 87 -26.55 -8.00 1.18
CA ALA A 87 -27.84 -7.47 0.73
C ALA A 87 -28.01 -5.99 1.08
N LEU A 88 -27.64 -5.60 2.31
CA LEU A 88 -27.69 -4.20 2.75
C LEU A 88 -26.76 -3.31 1.93
N ASN A 89 -25.51 -3.74 1.69
CA ASN A 89 -24.57 -2.96 0.90
C ASN A 89 -24.99 -2.84 -0.57
N ARG A 90 -25.48 -3.93 -1.18
CA ARG A 90 -25.98 -3.88 -2.56
C ARG A 90 -27.17 -2.94 -2.73
N SER A 91 -28.01 -2.78 -1.71
CA SER A 91 -29.19 -1.90 -1.74
C SER A 91 -28.84 -0.41 -1.71
N GLU A 92 -27.59 -0.02 -1.42
CA GLU A 92 -27.18 1.40 -1.45
C GLU A 92 -27.35 2.02 -2.85
N PHE A 93 -27.21 1.20 -3.91
CA PHE A 93 -27.39 1.66 -5.30
C PHE A 93 -28.89 1.88 -5.66
N ASP A 94 -29.83 1.27 -4.94
CA ASP A 94 -31.26 1.43 -5.21
C ASP A 94 -31.70 2.88 -5.04
N GLY A 95 -31.08 3.61 -4.10
CA GLY A 95 -31.35 5.02 -3.84
C GLY A 95 -30.89 5.97 -4.95
N LEU A 96 -30.03 5.53 -5.85
CA LEU A 96 -29.51 6.34 -6.95
C LEU A 96 -30.47 6.37 -8.16
N GLY A 97 -31.50 5.52 -8.16
CA GLY A 97 -32.42 5.35 -9.30
C GLY A 97 -31.75 4.62 -10.47
N LYS A 98 -32.40 4.69 -11.65
CA LYS A 98 -31.87 4.04 -12.84
C LYS A 98 -30.66 4.81 -13.40
N ILE A 99 -29.51 4.13 -13.43
CA ILE A 99 -28.29 4.63 -14.07
C ILE A 99 -28.32 4.16 -15.53
N GLU A 100 -28.38 5.10 -16.48
CA GLU A 100 -28.39 4.80 -17.92
C GLU A 100 -27.03 5.14 -18.54
N GLY A 101 -26.50 4.22 -19.34
CA GLY A 101 -25.20 4.35 -20.00
C GLY A 101 -24.00 3.98 -19.12
N PRO A 102 -22.78 4.12 -19.66
CA PRO A 102 -21.58 3.72 -18.97
C PRO A 102 -21.25 4.62 -17.78
N ILE A 103 -20.59 4.02 -16.79
CA ILE A 103 -20.04 4.69 -15.61
C ILE A 103 -18.54 4.81 -15.79
N TYR A 104 -18.00 6.02 -15.78
CA TYR A 104 -16.55 6.24 -15.83
C TYR A 104 -16.00 6.41 -14.43
N VAL A 105 -15.04 5.56 -14.06
CA VAL A 105 -14.36 5.60 -12.76
C VAL A 105 -13.00 6.26 -12.94
N SER A 106 -12.76 7.36 -12.26
CA SER A 106 -11.49 8.07 -12.33
C SER A 106 -11.16 8.79 -11.03
N GLY A 107 -9.86 8.96 -10.78
CA GLY A 107 -9.35 9.82 -9.74
C GLY A 107 -8.97 11.21 -10.26
N HIS A 108 -7.99 11.84 -9.60
CA HIS A 108 -7.54 13.18 -9.92
C HIS A 108 -6.77 13.25 -11.25
N LYS A 109 -6.65 14.46 -11.83
CA LYS A 109 -6.07 14.70 -13.16
C LYS A 109 -4.55 14.57 -13.25
N SER A 110 -3.86 14.34 -12.14
CA SER A 110 -2.44 13.99 -12.10
C SER A 110 -2.29 12.57 -11.58
N PRO A 111 -2.64 11.55 -12.40
CA PRO A 111 -2.86 10.19 -11.90
C PRO A 111 -1.57 9.57 -11.35
N ASP A 112 -1.63 9.19 -10.10
CA ASP A 112 -0.64 8.38 -9.41
C ASP A 112 -1.06 6.90 -9.36
N THR A 113 -0.31 6.08 -8.64
CA THR A 113 -0.56 4.64 -8.57
C THR A 113 -1.88 4.34 -7.87
N ASP A 114 -2.24 5.11 -6.83
CA ASP A 114 -3.47 4.90 -6.10
C ASP A 114 -4.69 5.32 -6.94
N THR A 115 -4.66 6.49 -7.57
CA THR A 115 -5.70 6.94 -8.51
C THR A 115 -6.00 5.91 -9.60
N VAL A 116 -4.98 5.34 -10.25
CA VAL A 116 -5.16 4.38 -11.36
C VAL A 116 -5.63 3.02 -10.84
N GLY A 117 -5.01 2.52 -9.80
CA GLY A 117 -5.35 1.22 -9.22
C GLY A 117 -6.79 1.16 -8.72
N ARG A 118 -7.26 2.23 -8.08
CA ARG A 118 -8.66 2.35 -7.61
C ARG A 118 -9.65 2.48 -8.74
N SER A 119 -9.32 3.24 -9.77
CA SER A 119 -10.20 3.37 -10.93
C SER A 119 -10.44 2.00 -11.57
N ILE A 120 -9.39 1.19 -11.73
CA ILE A 120 -9.48 -0.18 -12.25
C ILE A 120 -10.30 -1.06 -11.29
N ALA A 121 -9.99 -1.01 -9.98
CA ALA A 121 -10.62 -1.85 -8.99
C ALA A 121 -12.11 -1.56 -8.82
N TYR A 122 -12.49 -0.29 -8.74
CA TYR A 122 -13.89 0.05 -8.56
C TYR A 122 -14.71 -0.14 -9.84
N ALA A 123 -14.11 0.06 -11.01
CA ALA A 123 -14.77 -0.28 -12.28
C ALA A 123 -15.02 -1.79 -12.39
N GLU A 124 -14.08 -2.65 -11.95
CA GLU A 124 -14.30 -4.08 -11.89
C GLU A 124 -15.41 -4.45 -10.90
N LEU A 125 -15.42 -3.88 -9.70
CA LEU A 125 -16.46 -4.09 -8.70
C LEU A 125 -17.85 -3.74 -9.26
N LEU A 126 -17.98 -2.59 -9.92
CA LEU A 126 -19.24 -2.18 -10.56
C LEU A 126 -19.67 -3.15 -11.66
N ARG A 127 -18.74 -3.65 -12.48
CA ARG A 127 -19.05 -4.67 -13.50
C ARG A 127 -19.53 -5.98 -12.86
N GLN A 128 -18.94 -6.41 -11.74
CA GLN A 128 -19.41 -7.58 -10.98
C GLN A 128 -20.80 -7.36 -10.38
N LEU A 129 -21.19 -6.12 -10.07
CA LEU A 129 -22.54 -5.74 -9.65
C LEU A 129 -23.52 -5.60 -10.83
N GLY A 130 -23.07 -5.74 -12.08
CA GLY A 130 -23.90 -5.70 -13.28
C GLY A 130 -24.01 -4.35 -13.97
N TYR A 131 -23.18 -3.37 -13.58
CA TYR A 131 -23.11 -2.05 -14.24
C TYR A 131 -22.11 -2.08 -15.40
N ASP A 132 -22.38 -1.25 -16.42
CA ASP A 132 -21.41 -0.96 -17.47
C ASP A 132 -20.43 0.10 -16.94
N ALA A 133 -19.21 -0.31 -16.56
CA ALA A 133 -18.23 0.57 -15.93
C ALA A 133 -16.85 0.43 -16.56
N GLU A 134 -16.18 1.56 -16.74
CA GLU A 134 -14.85 1.69 -17.34
C GLU A 134 -13.94 2.56 -16.46
N ALA A 135 -12.71 2.09 -16.21
CA ALA A 135 -11.66 2.91 -15.62
C ALA A 135 -11.08 3.85 -16.67
N VAL A 136 -10.94 5.13 -16.32
CA VAL A 136 -10.36 6.16 -17.19
C VAL A 136 -9.38 7.04 -16.43
N VAL A 137 -8.49 7.75 -17.15
CA VAL A 137 -7.52 8.68 -16.59
C VAL A 137 -7.57 10.03 -17.33
N PHE A 138 -7.16 11.13 -16.66
CA PHE A 138 -7.16 12.48 -17.21
C PHE A 138 -5.77 13.09 -17.39
N GLY A 139 -4.73 12.31 -17.14
CA GLY A 139 -3.34 12.73 -17.27
C GLY A 139 -2.44 11.59 -17.71
N ASP A 140 -1.16 11.88 -17.75
CA ASP A 140 -0.13 10.87 -18.03
C ASP A 140 0.17 10.08 -16.77
N ILE A 141 0.22 8.76 -16.91
CA ILE A 141 0.49 7.83 -15.82
C ILE A 141 2.00 7.86 -15.51
N ASN A 142 2.34 7.93 -14.23
CA ASN A 142 3.72 7.95 -13.77
C ASN A 142 4.43 6.60 -13.95
N LYS A 143 5.77 6.59 -13.82
CA LYS A 143 6.58 5.38 -14.02
C LYS A 143 6.30 4.29 -12.98
N GLU A 144 5.98 4.65 -11.74
CA GLU A 144 5.63 3.73 -10.66
C GLU A 144 4.38 2.94 -11.03
N THR A 145 3.32 3.63 -11.46
CA THR A 145 2.06 3.02 -11.89
C THR A 145 2.27 2.06 -13.07
N LYS A 146 3.14 2.42 -14.03
CA LYS A 146 3.47 1.56 -15.17
C LYS A 146 4.10 0.23 -14.74
N VAL A 147 4.95 0.24 -13.71
CA VAL A 147 5.51 -1.01 -13.14
C VAL A 147 4.40 -1.90 -12.60
N VAL A 148 3.42 -1.33 -11.89
CA VAL A 148 2.32 -2.12 -11.31
C VAL A 148 1.41 -2.66 -12.40
N LEU A 149 1.07 -1.86 -13.42
CA LEU A 149 0.29 -2.29 -14.58
C LEU A 149 0.98 -3.44 -15.34
N GLU A 150 2.28 -3.32 -15.60
CA GLU A 150 3.07 -4.37 -16.25
C GLU A 150 3.03 -5.68 -15.45
N LYS A 151 3.25 -5.60 -14.13
CA LYS A 151 3.17 -6.78 -13.24
C LYS A 151 1.78 -7.39 -13.16
N ALA A 152 0.74 -6.56 -13.24
CA ALA A 152 -0.64 -7.00 -13.31
C ALA A 152 -1.00 -7.58 -14.69
N GLY A 153 -0.21 -7.32 -15.73
CA GLY A 153 -0.54 -7.70 -17.10
C GLY A 153 -1.70 -6.89 -17.69
N LEU A 154 -1.87 -5.65 -17.21
CA LEU A 154 -2.93 -4.74 -17.64
C LEU A 154 -2.37 -3.62 -18.53
N GLU A 155 -3.19 -3.16 -19.47
CA GLU A 155 -2.92 -1.97 -20.25
C GLU A 155 -3.30 -0.70 -19.48
N GLU A 156 -2.74 0.44 -19.88
CA GLU A 156 -3.10 1.74 -19.31
C GLU A 156 -4.59 2.03 -19.55
N PRO A 157 -5.36 2.51 -18.54
CA PRO A 157 -6.73 2.94 -18.75
C PRO A 157 -6.83 4.02 -19.83
N ARG A 158 -7.96 4.04 -20.53
CA ARG A 158 -8.22 5.02 -21.61
C ARG A 158 -8.14 6.44 -21.07
N LYS A 159 -7.41 7.30 -21.77
CA LYS A 159 -7.35 8.73 -21.45
C LYS A 159 -8.60 9.43 -21.95
N MET A 160 -9.24 10.21 -21.08
CA MET A 160 -10.33 11.13 -21.41
C MET A 160 -9.89 12.58 -21.16
N GLU A 161 -10.58 13.53 -21.79
CA GLU A 161 -10.30 14.97 -21.59
C GLU A 161 -11.44 15.66 -20.84
N ASP A 162 -12.69 15.20 -21.03
CA ASP A 162 -13.90 15.80 -20.50
C ASP A 162 -14.93 14.74 -20.11
N VAL A 163 -15.69 15.00 -19.05
CA VAL A 163 -16.73 14.10 -18.51
C VAL A 163 -18.14 14.69 -18.56
N SER A 164 -18.35 15.80 -19.26
CA SER A 164 -19.67 16.43 -19.40
C SER A 164 -20.75 15.45 -19.85
N GLY A 165 -21.87 15.43 -19.16
CA GLY A 165 -23.00 14.53 -19.45
C GLY A 165 -22.80 13.06 -19.11
N CYS A 166 -21.67 12.68 -18.49
CA CYS A 166 -21.37 11.30 -18.14
C CYS A 166 -21.89 10.93 -16.74
N ASN A 167 -22.00 9.61 -16.49
CA ASN A 167 -22.05 9.09 -15.13
C ASN A 167 -20.61 8.88 -14.64
N VAL A 168 -20.27 9.40 -13.46
CA VAL A 168 -18.90 9.41 -12.95
C VAL A 168 -18.83 8.88 -11.53
N VAL A 169 -17.81 8.11 -11.25
CA VAL A 169 -17.32 7.79 -9.91
C VAL A 169 -15.99 8.49 -9.72
N LEU A 170 -15.89 9.25 -8.65
CA LEU A 170 -14.63 9.86 -8.23
C LEU A 170 -13.96 8.97 -7.18
N VAL A 171 -12.69 8.65 -7.41
CA VAL A 171 -11.85 7.95 -6.44
C VAL A 171 -10.64 8.84 -6.12
N ASP A 172 -10.18 8.78 -4.86
CA ASP A 172 -8.96 9.46 -4.41
C ASP A 172 -9.01 10.99 -4.34
N HIS A 173 -10.11 11.59 -4.56
CA HIS A 173 -10.29 13.02 -4.36
C HIS A 173 -11.76 13.42 -4.32
N SER A 174 -12.01 14.53 -3.66
CA SER A 174 -13.28 15.24 -3.67
C SER A 174 -13.10 16.75 -3.93
N GLU A 175 -11.94 17.15 -4.45
CA GLU A 175 -11.59 18.54 -4.74
C GLU A 175 -11.84 18.86 -6.22
N LEU A 176 -12.70 19.85 -6.49
CA LEU A 176 -13.09 20.23 -7.86
C LEU A 176 -11.91 20.65 -8.74
N THR A 177 -10.94 21.35 -8.16
CA THR A 177 -9.74 21.80 -8.91
C THR A 177 -8.82 20.67 -9.35
N GLN A 178 -8.94 19.49 -8.74
CA GLN A 178 -8.21 18.27 -9.09
C GLN A 178 -8.99 17.37 -10.05
N SER A 179 -10.25 17.65 -10.26
CA SER A 179 -11.16 16.85 -11.09
C SER A 179 -10.98 17.11 -12.58
N ALA A 180 -11.57 16.23 -13.39
CA ALA A 180 -11.65 16.39 -14.83
C ALA A 180 -12.42 17.64 -15.25
N ALA A 181 -12.21 18.08 -16.49
CA ALA A 181 -13.06 19.09 -17.11
C ALA A 181 -14.50 18.56 -17.26
N GLY A 182 -15.49 19.45 -17.15
CA GLY A 182 -16.90 19.12 -17.32
C GLY A 182 -17.57 18.46 -16.13
N LEU A 183 -16.91 18.36 -14.96
CA LEU A 183 -17.48 17.67 -13.78
C LEU A 183 -18.78 18.32 -13.29
N ASP A 184 -18.95 19.65 -13.42
CA ASP A 184 -20.16 20.36 -13.01
C ASP A 184 -21.42 19.93 -13.77
N ASP A 185 -21.25 19.31 -14.96
CA ASP A 185 -22.34 18.81 -15.82
C ASP A 185 -22.39 17.27 -15.86
N THR A 186 -21.99 16.62 -14.78
CA THR A 186 -21.98 15.15 -14.68
C THR A 186 -22.99 14.63 -13.67
N ASN A 187 -23.29 13.35 -13.78
CA ASN A 187 -23.99 12.59 -12.75
C ASN A 187 -22.97 11.86 -11.87
N ILE A 188 -22.54 12.49 -10.77
CA ILE A 188 -21.64 11.84 -9.82
C ILE A 188 -22.43 10.82 -9.02
N ILE A 189 -22.05 9.54 -9.14
CA ILE A 189 -22.72 8.41 -8.52
C ILE A 189 -22.10 8.10 -7.15
N THR A 190 -20.78 8.07 -7.09
CA THR A 190 -20.04 7.70 -5.91
C THR A 190 -18.78 8.56 -5.79
N ILE A 191 -18.40 8.91 -4.56
CA ILE A 191 -17.09 9.44 -4.20
C ILE A 191 -16.48 8.51 -3.15
N LEU A 192 -15.27 8.01 -3.42
CA LEU A 192 -14.47 7.22 -2.50
C LEU A 192 -13.16 7.96 -2.24
N ASP A 193 -12.90 8.33 -0.99
CA ASP A 193 -11.77 9.20 -0.69
C ASP A 193 -11.17 8.90 0.69
N HIS A 194 -9.88 9.09 0.86
CA HIS A 194 -9.20 9.01 2.15
C HIS A 194 -8.65 10.38 2.61
N HIS A 195 -8.81 11.39 1.78
CA HIS A 195 -8.42 12.77 2.07
C HIS A 195 -9.47 13.53 2.87
N ALA A 196 -9.15 14.76 3.25
CA ALA A 196 -10.12 15.69 3.78
C ALA A 196 -11.17 16.04 2.70
N ALA A 197 -12.41 16.30 3.13
CA ALA A 197 -13.49 16.67 2.21
C ALA A 197 -13.10 17.89 1.37
N GLY A 198 -13.24 17.76 0.06
CA GLY A 198 -12.95 18.79 -0.93
C GLY A 198 -14.16 19.68 -1.23
N THR A 199 -14.12 20.33 -2.39
CA THR A 199 -15.07 21.35 -2.82
C THR A 199 -16.09 20.88 -3.85
N VAL A 200 -16.10 19.60 -4.23
CA VAL A 200 -17.08 19.01 -5.14
C VAL A 200 -18.48 19.12 -4.54
N THR A 201 -19.42 19.67 -5.31
CA THR A 201 -20.84 19.77 -4.95
C THR A 201 -21.69 19.00 -5.93
N THR A 202 -22.81 18.44 -5.49
CA THR A 202 -23.72 17.68 -6.32
C THR A 202 -25.15 18.13 -6.12
N SER A 203 -25.98 18.04 -7.18
CA SER A 203 -27.41 18.34 -7.11
C SER A 203 -28.28 17.11 -6.81
N LYS A 204 -27.70 15.92 -6.83
CA LYS A 204 -28.38 14.64 -6.57
C LYS A 204 -27.72 13.92 -5.41
N PRO A 205 -28.45 13.07 -4.69
CA PRO A 205 -27.85 12.14 -3.73
C PRO A 205 -26.81 11.25 -4.42
N LEU A 206 -25.76 10.92 -3.68
CA LEU A 206 -24.68 10.03 -4.12
C LEU A 206 -24.22 9.16 -2.96
N ILE A 207 -23.45 8.13 -3.25
CA ILE A 207 -22.71 7.37 -2.24
C ILE A 207 -21.42 8.13 -1.95
N TYR A 208 -21.25 8.62 -0.71
CA TYR A 208 -20.02 9.31 -0.28
C TYR A 208 -19.37 8.49 0.85
N ASP A 209 -18.24 7.83 0.53
CA ASP A 209 -17.50 6.99 1.48
C ASP A 209 -16.09 7.56 1.65
N ALA A 210 -15.92 8.40 2.67
CA ALA A 210 -14.64 9.01 3.02
C ALA A 210 -14.16 8.48 4.38
N ARG A 211 -12.97 7.89 4.42
CA ARG A 211 -12.41 7.26 5.61
C ARG A 211 -10.94 7.64 5.80
N PRO A 212 -10.50 7.94 7.03
CA PRO A 212 -9.11 8.30 7.33
C PRO A 212 -8.22 7.04 7.37
N LEU A 213 -8.06 6.38 6.22
CA LEU A 213 -7.20 5.22 5.99
C LEU A 213 -5.93 5.64 5.26
N GLY A 214 -4.94 4.77 5.19
CA GLY A 214 -3.69 5.04 4.50
C GLY A 214 -3.83 5.13 2.98
N ALA A 215 -4.82 4.42 2.41
CA ALA A 215 -5.10 4.44 0.97
C ALA A 215 -6.60 4.25 0.70
N THR A 216 -7.15 4.86 -0.36
CA THR A 216 -8.53 4.58 -0.76
C THR A 216 -8.70 3.17 -1.34
N ALA A 217 -7.63 2.53 -1.83
CA ALA A 217 -7.67 1.12 -2.22
C ALA A 217 -8.13 0.21 -1.09
N THR A 218 -7.80 0.54 0.16
CA THR A 218 -8.29 -0.16 1.36
C THR A 218 -9.81 -0.03 1.51
N ILE A 219 -10.40 1.14 1.21
CA ILE A 219 -11.86 1.33 1.20
C ILE A 219 -12.50 0.40 0.17
N ILE A 220 -11.92 0.30 -1.03
CA ILE A 220 -12.42 -0.57 -2.10
C ILE A 220 -12.30 -2.05 -1.70
N CYS A 221 -11.21 -2.46 -1.07
CA CYS A 221 -11.04 -3.81 -0.54
C CYS A 221 -12.15 -4.17 0.46
N ILE A 222 -12.47 -3.26 1.39
CA ILE A 222 -13.58 -3.41 2.33
C ILE A 222 -14.92 -3.53 1.58
N ARG A 223 -15.13 -2.78 0.49
CA ARG A 223 -16.35 -2.87 -0.31
C ARG A 223 -16.48 -4.20 -1.02
N TYR A 224 -15.41 -4.73 -1.60
CA TYR A 224 -15.41 -6.09 -2.16
C TYR A 224 -15.89 -7.11 -1.13
N TYR A 225 -15.32 -7.06 0.09
CA TYR A 225 -15.76 -7.92 1.20
C TYR A 225 -17.24 -7.73 1.54
N ASN A 226 -17.69 -6.47 1.70
CA ASN A 226 -19.06 -6.15 2.08
C ASN A 226 -20.11 -6.55 1.04
N TYR A 227 -19.73 -6.60 -0.25
CA TYR A 227 -20.63 -7.05 -1.32
C TYR A 227 -20.52 -8.56 -1.59
N GLY A 228 -19.68 -9.29 -0.88
CA GLY A 228 -19.40 -10.71 -1.14
C GLY A 228 -18.77 -10.93 -2.51
N LEU A 229 -17.93 -9.99 -2.95
CA LEU A 229 -17.23 -10.03 -4.24
C LEU A 229 -15.74 -10.28 -4.02
N THR A 230 -15.09 -10.77 -5.06
CA THR A 230 -13.64 -11.01 -5.04
C THR A 230 -13.00 -10.30 -6.23
N PRO A 231 -11.97 -9.47 -6.00
CA PRO A 231 -11.23 -8.86 -7.11
C PRO A 231 -10.45 -9.92 -7.90
N SER A 232 -10.24 -9.67 -9.18
CA SER A 232 -9.33 -10.49 -9.99
C SER A 232 -7.90 -10.40 -9.46
N LYS A 233 -7.05 -11.35 -9.88
CA LYS A 233 -5.62 -11.34 -9.53
C LYS A 233 -4.95 -10.03 -9.99
N GLU A 234 -5.27 -9.59 -11.19
CA GLU A 234 -4.79 -8.37 -11.83
C GLU A 234 -5.20 -7.12 -11.03
N THR A 235 -6.46 -7.04 -10.65
CA THR A 235 -7.00 -5.95 -9.83
C THR A 235 -6.44 -5.98 -8.41
N SER A 236 -6.23 -7.15 -7.84
CA SER A 236 -5.57 -7.30 -6.53
C SER A 236 -4.13 -6.77 -6.56
N MET A 237 -3.39 -7.01 -7.64
CA MET A 237 -2.04 -6.44 -7.85
C MET A 237 -2.09 -4.91 -7.89
N MET A 238 -3.04 -4.33 -8.61
CA MET A 238 -3.21 -2.87 -8.69
C MET A 238 -3.54 -2.26 -7.33
N MET A 239 -4.50 -2.84 -6.59
CA MET A 239 -4.85 -2.36 -5.25
C MET A 239 -3.71 -2.51 -4.25
N LEU A 240 -2.95 -3.60 -4.32
CA LEU A 240 -1.75 -3.78 -3.49
C LEU A 240 -0.72 -2.70 -3.77
N GLY A 241 -0.40 -2.46 -5.05
CA GLY A 241 0.51 -1.38 -5.45
C GLY A 241 0.03 0.00 -4.95
N SER A 242 -1.26 0.28 -5.02
CA SER A 242 -1.88 1.50 -4.50
C SER A 242 -1.63 1.67 -2.99
N ILE A 243 -1.90 0.63 -2.19
CA ILE A 243 -1.68 0.68 -0.74
C ILE A 243 -0.20 0.89 -0.41
N LEU A 244 0.70 0.17 -1.10
CA LEU A 244 2.14 0.29 -0.87
C LEU A 244 2.67 1.69 -1.23
N SER A 245 2.14 2.30 -2.31
CA SER A 245 2.50 3.66 -2.73
C SER A 245 2.11 4.69 -1.68
N ASP A 246 0.83 4.77 -1.31
CA ASP A 246 0.30 5.79 -0.40
C ASP A 246 0.80 5.66 1.03
N THR A 247 1.00 4.42 1.48
CA THR A 247 1.50 4.13 2.83
C THR A 247 3.03 4.12 2.91
N HIS A 248 3.73 4.40 1.80
CA HIS A 248 5.19 4.29 1.71
C HIS A 248 5.70 2.94 2.23
N ASN A 249 5.12 1.85 1.71
CA ASN A 249 5.41 0.49 2.13
C ASN A 249 5.03 0.21 3.60
N LEU A 250 3.84 0.63 3.99
CA LEU A 250 3.24 0.38 5.30
C LEU A 250 4.00 0.99 6.49
N ILE A 251 4.62 2.16 6.32
CA ILE A 251 5.33 2.84 7.42
C ILE A 251 4.37 3.29 8.54
N PRO A 252 4.82 3.30 9.80
CA PRO A 252 4.06 3.87 10.91
C PRO A 252 3.69 5.34 10.66
N GLY A 253 2.46 5.74 10.99
CA GLY A 253 1.98 7.10 10.80
C GLY A 253 1.30 7.38 9.47
N ALA A 254 1.58 6.61 8.40
CA ALA A 254 0.83 6.64 7.15
C ALA A 254 -0.11 5.43 6.99
N THR A 255 -0.05 4.45 7.89
CA THR A 255 -0.70 3.15 7.75
C THR A 255 -1.63 2.87 8.92
N THR A 256 -2.86 2.45 8.63
CA THR A 256 -3.79 1.90 9.62
C THR A 256 -3.74 0.37 9.64
N GLU A 257 -4.36 -0.25 10.64
CA GLU A 257 -4.48 -1.71 10.69
C GLU A 257 -5.31 -2.26 9.52
N ALA A 258 -6.32 -1.53 9.07
CA ALA A 258 -7.11 -1.90 7.88
C ALA A 258 -6.25 -1.98 6.62
N ASP A 259 -5.28 -1.06 6.45
CA ASP A 259 -4.36 -1.08 5.32
C ASP A 259 -3.43 -2.30 5.37
N ARG A 260 -2.98 -2.71 6.56
CA ARG A 260 -2.15 -3.91 6.73
C ARG A 260 -2.90 -5.18 6.37
N ILE A 261 -4.13 -5.32 6.88
CA ILE A 261 -5.00 -6.46 6.57
C ILE A 261 -5.31 -6.51 5.07
N ALA A 262 -5.65 -5.37 4.47
CA ALA A 262 -5.93 -5.29 3.05
C ALA A 262 -4.68 -5.64 2.21
N ALA A 263 -3.50 -5.12 2.55
CA ALA A 263 -2.26 -5.41 1.84
C ALA A 263 -1.89 -6.90 1.93
N GLU A 264 -2.03 -7.54 3.10
CA GLU A 264 -1.80 -8.99 3.29
C GLU A 264 -2.75 -9.80 2.42
N THR A 265 -4.05 -9.53 2.51
CA THR A 265 -5.09 -10.23 1.71
C THR A 265 -4.85 -10.07 0.22
N LEU A 266 -4.57 -8.85 -0.24
CA LEU A 266 -4.34 -8.56 -1.66
C LEU A 266 -3.01 -9.16 -2.16
N SER A 267 -1.98 -9.25 -1.32
CA SER A 267 -0.72 -9.89 -1.68
C SER A 267 -0.89 -11.38 -1.97
N GLU A 268 -1.69 -12.07 -1.16
CA GLU A 268 -2.06 -13.48 -1.39
C GLU A 268 -2.85 -13.64 -2.70
N MET A 269 -3.87 -12.80 -2.93
CA MET A 269 -4.70 -12.83 -4.14
C MET A 269 -3.90 -12.50 -5.40
N ALA A 270 -2.99 -11.53 -5.34
CA ALA A 270 -2.10 -11.16 -6.44
C ALA A 270 -0.96 -12.17 -6.66
N GLY A 271 -0.68 -13.05 -5.69
CA GLY A 271 0.44 -13.99 -5.73
C GLY A 271 1.79 -13.31 -5.49
N VAL A 272 1.83 -12.23 -4.70
CA VAL A 272 3.04 -11.48 -4.33
C VAL A 272 3.55 -12.01 -2.99
N SER A 273 4.70 -12.67 -3.01
CA SER A 273 5.33 -13.22 -1.79
C SER A 273 6.27 -12.23 -1.07
N ASP A 274 6.71 -11.18 -1.76
CA ASP A 274 7.60 -10.14 -1.22
C ASP A 274 7.12 -8.75 -1.64
N THR A 275 6.33 -8.13 -0.78
CA THR A 275 5.78 -6.78 -0.99
C THR A 275 6.87 -5.71 -0.93
N ASN A 276 7.96 -5.94 -0.16
CA ASN A 276 9.10 -5.03 -0.11
C ASN A 276 9.84 -5.00 -1.45
N ALA A 277 9.99 -6.16 -2.11
CA ALA A 277 10.59 -6.21 -3.44
C ALA A 277 9.72 -5.48 -4.48
N LEU A 278 8.39 -5.65 -4.42
CA LEU A 278 7.44 -4.94 -5.28
C LEU A 278 7.56 -3.42 -5.07
N TYR A 279 7.47 -2.95 -3.83
CA TYR A 279 7.57 -1.52 -3.52
C TYR A 279 8.92 -0.93 -3.96
N ARG A 280 10.02 -1.67 -3.77
CA ARG A 280 11.35 -1.24 -4.22
C ARG A 280 11.40 -1.00 -5.73
N GLU A 281 10.80 -1.88 -6.53
CA GLU A 281 10.74 -1.70 -7.99
C GLU A 281 9.88 -0.50 -8.37
N MET A 282 8.72 -0.33 -7.72
CA MET A 282 7.82 0.80 -7.90
C MET A 282 8.53 2.12 -7.60
N PHE A 283 9.15 2.22 -6.43
CA PHE A 283 9.84 3.41 -5.98
C PHE A 283 11.05 3.74 -6.88
N LYS A 284 11.86 2.74 -7.25
CA LYS A 284 12.99 2.94 -8.18
C LYS A 284 12.54 3.45 -9.54
N ALA A 285 11.41 3.00 -10.03
CA ALA A 285 10.84 3.53 -11.27
C ALA A 285 10.41 4.99 -11.12
N LEU A 286 9.77 5.33 -9.99
CA LEU A 286 9.30 6.69 -9.70
C LEU A 286 10.46 7.69 -9.69
N ILE A 287 11.55 7.36 -9.01
CA ILE A 287 12.74 8.21 -8.86
C ILE A 287 13.82 7.95 -9.92
N SER A 288 13.53 7.20 -10.98
CA SER A 288 14.52 6.84 -12.00
C SER A 288 15.06 8.07 -12.72
N TYR A 289 16.37 8.22 -12.65
CA TYR A 289 17.15 9.21 -13.40
C TYR A 289 17.76 8.63 -14.69
N ASP A 290 17.25 7.52 -15.20
CA ASP A 290 17.76 6.85 -16.40
C ASP A 290 17.74 7.79 -17.61
N GLY A 291 18.86 7.88 -18.29
CA GLY A 291 19.06 8.74 -19.47
C GLY A 291 19.36 10.20 -19.13
N MET A 292 19.36 10.60 -17.85
CA MET A 292 19.71 11.94 -17.41
C MET A 292 21.21 12.06 -17.15
N THR A 293 21.78 13.19 -17.52
CA THR A 293 23.14 13.58 -17.11
C THR A 293 23.15 13.98 -15.63
N ASP A 294 24.34 13.97 -15.01
CA ASP A 294 24.48 14.38 -13.61
C ASP A 294 24.02 15.83 -13.37
N GLU A 295 24.17 16.71 -14.35
CA GLU A 295 23.68 18.10 -14.29
C GLU A 295 22.14 18.16 -14.34
N GLU A 296 21.52 17.39 -15.23
CA GLU A 296 20.05 17.29 -15.30
C GLU A 296 19.46 16.71 -14.02
N ILE A 297 20.10 15.69 -13.41
CA ILE A 297 19.70 15.13 -12.13
C ILE A 297 19.76 16.18 -11.02
N PHE A 298 20.88 16.92 -10.93
CA PHE A 298 21.05 17.98 -9.93
C PHE A 298 20.01 19.10 -10.07
N LEU A 299 19.67 19.47 -11.32
CA LEU A 299 18.73 20.54 -11.62
C LEU A 299 17.25 20.07 -11.60
N HIS A 300 16.97 18.79 -11.53
CA HIS A 300 15.62 18.23 -11.59
C HIS A 300 14.70 18.77 -10.50
N ASP A 301 15.14 18.78 -9.24
CA ASP A 301 14.47 19.47 -8.12
C ASP A 301 15.41 20.52 -7.49
N TYR A 302 15.86 21.44 -8.31
CA TYR A 302 16.70 22.55 -7.88
C TYR A 302 15.86 23.76 -7.50
N LYS A 303 16.18 24.38 -6.36
CA LYS A 303 15.51 25.61 -5.90
C LYS A 303 16.52 26.63 -5.42
N GLU A 304 16.22 27.88 -5.73
CA GLU A 304 17.02 29.04 -5.38
C GLU A 304 16.45 29.77 -4.17
N TYR A 305 17.33 30.29 -3.33
CA TYR A 305 16.99 31.00 -2.12
C TYR A 305 17.91 32.21 -1.93
N GLU A 306 17.43 33.17 -1.15
CA GLU A 306 18.21 34.36 -0.78
C GLU A 306 18.02 34.62 0.72
N ALA A 307 19.15 34.93 1.41
CA ALA A 307 19.17 35.37 2.80
C ALA A 307 20.48 36.09 3.11
N GLY A 308 20.44 37.12 3.97
CA GLY A 308 21.62 37.88 4.38
C GLY A 308 22.41 38.47 3.20
N GLY A 309 21.72 38.83 2.10
CA GLY A 309 22.35 39.35 0.88
C GLY A 309 23.15 38.31 0.11
N LYS A 310 22.94 37.00 0.38
CA LYS A 310 23.56 35.88 -0.32
C LYS A 310 22.52 35.04 -1.02
N LYS A 311 22.85 34.62 -2.25
CA LYS A 311 22.03 33.67 -3.03
C LYS A 311 22.61 32.28 -2.94
N PHE A 312 21.76 31.30 -2.71
CA PHE A 312 22.19 29.89 -2.69
C PHE A 312 21.15 28.97 -3.34
N GLY A 313 21.67 27.95 -4.01
CA GLY A 313 20.86 26.96 -4.67
C GLY A 313 20.96 25.58 -4.00
N ILE A 314 19.88 24.82 -3.98
CA ILE A 314 19.85 23.46 -3.43
C ILE A 314 19.16 22.55 -4.45
N GLY A 315 19.93 21.59 -5.01
CA GLY A 315 19.40 20.47 -5.80
C GLY A 315 19.11 19.29 -4.88
N CYS A 316 17.88 18.75 -4.92
CA CYS A 316 17.52 17.55 -4.18
C CYS A 316 17.48 16.34 -5.10
N VAL A 317 18.06 15.25 -4.64
CA VAL A 317 18.10 13.95 -5.32
C VAL A 317 17.67 12.89 -4.32
N ASP A 318 16.59 12.20 -4.62
CA ASP A 318 16.08 11.12 -3.80
C ASP A 318 16.58 9.77 -4.32
N VAL A 319 16.97 8.88 -3.42
CA VAL A 319 17.45 7.53 -3.75
C VAL A 319 16.85 6.51 -2.79
N TYR A 320 16.90 5.24 -3.16
CA TYR A 320 16.25 4.19 -2.40
C TYR A 320 17.04 3.76 -1.15
N ASP A 321 18.35 3.58 -1.25
CA ASP A 321 19.19 3.07 -0.16
C ASP A 321 20.50 3.85 0.04
N GLU A 322 21.18 3.58 1.17
CA GLU A 322 22.42 4.28 1.53
C GLU A 322 23.58 4.03 0.55
N ASN A 323 23.62 2.90 -0.18
CA ASN A 323 24.67 2.64 -1.16
C ASN A 323 24.45 3.51 -2.40
N GLU A 324 23.20 3.56 -2.90
CA GLU A 324 22.81 4.47 -3.98
C GLU A 324 23.08 5.94 -3.58
N ALA A 325 22.83 6.30 -2.30
CA ALA A 325 23.09 7.65 -1.82
C ALA A 325 24.57 8.03 -1.84
N ARG A 326 25.46 7.13 -1.44
CA ARG A 326 26.92 7.38 -1.50
C ARG A 326 27.41 7.52 -2.93
N ASP A 327 26.96 6.65 -3.83
CA ASP A 327 27.30 6.73 -5.24
C ASP A 327 26.77 8.02 -5.87
N MET A 328 25.54 8.39 -5.58
CA MET A 328 24.93 9.64 -6.06
C MET A 328 25.62 10.86 -5.46
N ALA A 329 25.96 10.87 -4.18
CA ALA A 329 26.71 11.96 -3.55
C ALA A 329 28.09 12.18 -4.21
N ALA A 330 28.79 11.09 -4.57
CA ALA A 330 30.03 11.16 -5.29
C ALA A 330 29.85 11.76 -6.70
N ARG A 331 28.81 11.39 -7.44
CA ARG A 331 28.46 11.95 -8.75
C ARG A 331 28.10 13.43 -8.66
N MET A 332 27.36 13.85 -7.65
CA MET A 332 26.92 15.23 -7.47
C MET A 332 28.07 16.19 -7.12
N LYS A 333 29.22 15.70 -6.64
CA LYS A 333 30.34 16.55 -6.20
C LYS A 333 30.85 17.47 -7.30
N ASP A 334 31.09 16.94 -8.49
CA ASP A 334 31.62 17.73 -9.61
C ASP A 334 30.56 18.71 -10.14
N VAL A 335 29.32 18.34 -10.16
CA VAL A 335 28.19 19.16 -10.61
C VAL A 335 27.96 20.34 -9.67
N VAL A 336 27.87 20.06 -8.37
CA VAL A 336 27.58 21.11 -7.37
C VAL A 336 28.72 22.12 -7.29
N THR A 337 29.97 21.68 -7.46
CA THR A 337 31.14 22.57 -7.48
C THR A 337 31.09 23.60 -8.63
N LYS A 338 30.55 23.21 -9.78
CA LYS A 338 30.38 24.08 -10.95
C LYS A 338 29.12 24.92 -10.93
N SER A 339 28.10 24.48 -10.17
CA SER A 339 26.78 25.08 -10.17
C SER A 339 26.73 26.58 -9.83
N PRO A 340 27.48 27.15 -8.87
CA PRO A 340 27.42 28.59 -8.62
C PRO A 340 27.74 29.42 -9.87
N SER A 341 28.69 28.98 -10.68
CA SER A 341 29.06 29.70 -11.91
C SER A 341 28.00 29.58 -13.01
N SER A 342 27.29 28.45 -13.12
CA SER A 342 26.26 28.23 -14.13
C SER A 342 24.91 28.83 -13.76
N THR A 343 24.57 28.89 -12.47
CA THR A 343 23.26 29.36 -11.96
C THR A 343 23.30 30.81 -11.45
N GLY A 344 24.47 31.42 -11.32
CA GLY A 344 24.61 32.77 -10.77
C GLY A 344 24.37 32.86 -9.25
N MET A 345 24.52 31.75 -8.53
CA MET A 345 24.45 31.69 -7.08
C MET A 345 25.80 31.97 -6.43
N ASP A 346 25.79 32.49 -5.18
CA ASP A 346 27.00 32.63 -4.37
C ASP A 346 27.50 31.28 -3.85
N MET A 347 26.58 30.34 -3.63
CA MET A 347 26.81 28.98 -3.09
C MET A 347 25.78 27.99 -3.65
N ALA A 348 26.15 26.72 -3.72
CA ALA A 348 25.23 25.66 -4.07
C ALA A 348 25.43 24.44 -3.18
N PHE A 349 24.39 23.63 -3.08
CA PHE A 349 24.38 22.40 -2.31
C PHE A 349 23.64 21.31 -3.09
N ALA A 350 24.18 20.10 -3.09
CA ALA A 350 23.38 18.94 -3.42
C ALA A 350 22.92 18.26 -2.12
N GLN A 351 21.64 17.94 -2.04
CA GLN A 351 21.04 17.16 -0.98
C GLN A 351 20.64 15.81 -1.58
N VAL A 352 21.34 14.74 -1.20
CA VAL A 352 20.95 13.37 -1.56
C VAL A 352 20.27 12.74 -0.35
N SER A 353 19.00 12.36 -0.51
CA SER A 353 18.20 11.81 0.58
C SER A 353 17.82 10.36 0.31
N VAL A 354 18.03 9.50 1.30
CA VAL A 354 17.48 8.13 1.28
C VAL A 354 16.03 8.20 1.68
N PHE A 355 15.16 7.82 0.79
CA PHE A 355 13.70 7.85 1.00
C PHE A 355 13.14 6.52 1.55
N HIS A 356 13.94 5.79 2.30
CA HIS A 356 13.52 4.57 2.96
C HIS A 356 13.50 4.80 4.47
N ASP A 357 12.40 4.43 5.14
CA ASP A 357 12.26 4.51 6.60
C ASP A 357 12.48 5.92 7.21
N ASP A 358 11.53 6.82 7.02
CA ASP A 358 11.44 8.12 7.69
C ASP A 358 12.60 9.10 7.46
N LEU A 359 13.02 9.33 6.20
CA LEU A 359 14.16 10.20 5.91
C LEU A 359 15.41 9.80 6.72
N SER A 360 15.74 8.52 6.70
CA SER A 360 16.74 7.97 7.61
C SER A 360 18.10 8.63 7.51
N VAL A 361 18.49 9.09 6.31
CA VAL A 361 19.81 9.70 6.07
C VAL A 361 19.76 10.77 4.97
N THR A 362 20.47 11.86 5.18
CA THR A 362 20.73 12.88 4.16
C THR A 362 22.24 13.09 3.99
N TYR A 363 22.70 13.10 2.75
CA TYR A 363 24.05 13.45 2.35
C TYR A 363 24.03 14.85 1.76
N LEU A 364 24.82 15.77 2.33
CA LEU A 364 24.93 17.15 1.86
C LEU A 364 26.31 17.37 1.24
N ILE A 365 26.33 17.88 0.04
CA ILE A 365 27.54 18.19 -0.71
C ILE A 365 27.57 19.70 -0.97
N PRO A 366 28.47 20.45 -0.33
CA PRO A 366 28.66 21.88 -0.58
C PRO A 366 29.48 22.14 -1.84
N SER A 367 29.25 23.27 -2.52
CA SER A 367 29.96 23.68 -3.74
C SER A 367 31.39 24.07 -3.50
N ASP A 368 31.69 24.71 -2.38
CA ASP A 368 32.98 25.30 -2.05
C ASP A 368 33.15 25.46 -0.52
N GLU A 369 34.28 26.00 -0.10
CA GLU A 369 34.61 26.25 1.32
C GLU A 369 33.60 27.16 2.03
N LYS A 370 32.97 28.13 1.35
CA LYS A 370 31.98 29.05 1.94
C LYS A 370 30.67 28.33 2.19
N ALA A 371 30.25 27.49 1.24
CA ALA A 371 29.08 26.64 1.39
C ALA A 371 29.31 25.61 2.51
N GLU A 372 30.53 25.07 2.59
CA GLU A 372 30.90 24.12 3.66
C GLU A 372 30.88 24.79 5.04
N GLU A 373 31.40 26.02 5.18
CA GLU A 373 31.36 26.78 6.42
C GLU A 373 29.92 27.09 6.87
N LEU A 374 29.06 27.46 5.91
CA LEU A 374 27.64 27.68 6.17
C LEU A 374 27.00 26.40 6.69
N LEU A 375 27.24 25.27 6.04
CA LEU A 375 26.70 23.96 6.44
C LEU A 375 27.14 23.58 7.85
N LYS A 376 28.45 23.66 8.13
CA LYS A 376 29.03 23.35 9.45
C LYS A 376 28.45 24.26 10.54
N THR A 377 28.29 25.54 10.25
CA THR A 377 27.72 26.49 11.20
C THR A 377 26.24 26.20 11.47
N ALA A 378 25.49 25.81 10.47
CA ALA A 378 24.05 25.53 10.57
C ALA A 378 23.74 24.23 11.32
N PHE A 379 24.53 23.18 11.12
CA PHE A 379 24.23 21.84 11.66
C PHE A 379 25.20 21.36 12.74
N GLY A 380 26.36 21.99 12.90
CA GLY A 380 27.35 21.63 13.92
C GLY A 380 27.72 20.15 13.87
N ASP A 381 27.76 19.52 15.04
CA ASP A 381 28.12 18.11 15.20
C ASP A 381 27.13 17.11 14.60
N ARG A 382 25.94 17.58 14.17
CA ARG A 382 24.98 16.73 13.43
C ARG A 382 25.47 16.36 12.03
N ALA A 383 26.28 17.23 11.42
CA ALA A 383 26.82 17.02 10.07
C ALA A 383 28.18 16.33 10.14
N VAL A 384 28.22 15.03 10.00
CA VAL A 384 29.44 14.20 10.09
C VAL A 384 30.03 14.02 8.70
N PHE A 385 31.28 14.46 8.49
CA PHE A 385 31.98 14.29 7.22
C PHE A 385 32.45 12.86 7.03
N ASP A 386 32.07 12.20 5.94
CA ASP A 386 32.42 10.82 5.62
C ASP A 386 33.60 10.66 4.64
N GLY A 387 34.22 11.78 4.24
CA GLY A 387 35.27 11.82 3.25
C GLY A 387 34.80 12.36 1.88
N THR A 388 33.50 12.39 1.59
CA THR A 388 32.92 12.88 0.34
C THR A 388 31.83 13.90 0.58
N SER A 389 30.99 13.67 1.57
CA SER A 389 29.79 14.44 1.89
C SER A 389 29.61 14.62 3.39
N TYR A 390 28.69 15.47 3.79
CA TYR A 390 28.25 15.63 5.17
C TYR A 390 26.98 14.82 5.40
N VAL A 391 27.07 13.83 6.26
CA VAL A 391 25.99 12.89 6.58
C VAL A 391 25.22 13.37 7.80
N LEU A 392 23.91 13.46 7.69
CA LEU A 392 22.98 13.77 8.78
C LEU A 392 22.07 12.56 9.04
N LYS A 393 22.04 12.12 10.31
CA LYS A 393 21.12 11.08 10.84
C LYS A 393 20.45 11.61 12.11
N PRO A 394 19.10 11.65 12.21
CA PRO A 394 18.18 11.44 11.10
C PRO A 394 18.34 12.46 9.99
N GLY A 395 17.87 12.10 8.79
CA GLY A 395 17.90 12.97 7.62
C GLY A 395 17.06 14.24 7.81
N ILE A 396 17.22 15.19 6.92
CA ILE A 396 16.58 16.51 7.02
C ILE A 396 15.78 16.88 5.77
N SER A 397 14.74 17.67 6.00
CA SER A 397 13.93 18.27 4.93
C SER A 397 14.55 19.59 4.44
N ARG A 398 14.73 19.72 3.11
CA ARG A 398 15.16 21.00 2.50
C ARG A 398 14.32 22.17 2.99
N LYS A 399 12.99 22.08 2.87
CA LYS A 399 12.06 23.17 3.17
C LYS A 399 11.90 23.45 4.67
N LYS A 400 11.81 22.40 5.49
CA LYS A 400 11.47 22.55 6.91
C LYS A 400 12.68 22.77 7.80
N GLU A 401 13.87 22.31 7.40
CA GLU A 401 15.06 22.35 8.26
C GLU A 401 16.25 23.05 7.58
N MET A 402 16.67 22.59 6.38
CA MET A 402 17.91 23.09 5.75
C MET A 402 17.84 24.58 5.42
N VAL A 403 16.82 25.01 4.69
CA VAL A 403 16.65 26.41 4.31
C VAL A 403 16.48 27.33 5.52
N PRO A 404 15.64 27.03 6.53
CA PRO A 404 15.56 27.84 7.75
C PRO A 404 16.89 27.94 8.49
N ALA A 405 17.64 26.85 8.64
CA ALA A 405 18.92 26.86 9.32
C ALA A 405 19.95 27.78 8.60
N PHE A 406 20.06 27.66 7.27
CA PHE A 406 20.92 28.52 6.48
C PHE A 406 20.53 29.98 6.56
N LYS A 407 19.25 30.32 6.49
CA LYS A 407 18.77 31.70 6.63
C LYS A 407 19.17 32.31 7.97
N VAL A 408 19.01 31.58 9.06
CA VAL A 408 19.41 32.06 10.40
C VAL A 408 20.90 32.40 10.45
N VAL A 409 21.77 31.56 9.90
CA VAL A 409 23.23 31.79 9.89
C VAL A 409 23.57 33.01 9.03
N LEU A 410 23.04 33.08 7.81
CA LEU A 410 23.35 34.16 6.86
C LEU A 410 22.87 35.54 7.35
N GLU A 411 21.68 35.62 7.93
CA GLU A 411 21.13 36.85 8.50
C GLU A 411 21.89 37.34 9.74
N ASN A 412 22.35 36.39 10.58
CA ASN A 412 23.19 36.76 11.73
C ASN A 412 24.56 37.25 11.34
N ASN A 413 25.14 36.73 10.26
CA ASN A 413 26.44 37.19 9.73
C ASN A 413 26.35 38.59 9.08
N GLN A 414 25.19 39.00 8.58
CA GLN A 414 24.98 40.35 8.04
C GLN A 414 24.90 41.43 9.14
N LYS A 415 24.58 41.04 10.38
CA LYS A 415 24.46 41.95 11.53
C LYS A 415 25.77 42.20 12.26
N LYS A 416 26.82 41.48 11.93
CA LYS A 416 28.18 41.63 12.45
C LYS A 416 29.04 42.45 11.47
#